data_1793157e48603c74cdeedad0e9327c0e
#
_entry.id   1793157e48603c74cdeedad0e9327c0e
#
_cell.length_a   1.000
_cell.length_b   1.000
_cell.length_c   1.000
_cell.angle_alpha   90.00
_cell.angle_beta   90.00
_cell.angle_gamma   90.00
#
_symmetry.space_group_name_H-M   'P 1'
#
loop_
_entity.id
_entity.type
_entity.pdbx_description
1 polymer ?
#
loop_
_entity_poly.entity_id
_entity_poly.type
_entity_poly.pdbx_seq_one_letter_code
_entity_poly.pdbx_strand_id
1 'polypeptide(L)'
;LPAAGKAEAAKLAVVPLANHVEDNTTASMIYMEEIMDTFKFPEFDMIAEDVVDKAVGSRNISDFSKANLERIARESGADIVIAMSLDKLDDKALFPRREPTLKLDMSGEFAFLNKVTGRYYVKKYSDDMEIEEILTVRSDWKSEEFAKTVRSYLKKVTQFK
;
A
#
# COMPACT_ATOMS: atom_id res chain seq x y z
N LEU A 1 -16.15 -24.80 -27.11
CA LEU A 1 -15.18 -23.69 -27.01
C LEU A 1 -15.61 -22.73 -25.92
N PRO A 2 -14.74 -22.48 -24.97
CA PRO A 2 -15.01 -21.41 -24.03
C PRO A 2 -15.23 -20.15 -24.84
N ALA A 3 -16.19 -19.33 -24.40
CA ALA A 3 -16.43 -18.06 -25.03
C ALA A 3 -15.12 -17.31 -25.13
N ALA A 4 -14.54 -17.29 -26.34
CA ALA A 4 -13.31 -16.60 -26.60
C ALA A 4 -13.53 -15.15 -26.25
N GLY A 5 -12.84 -14.63 -25.23
CA GLY A 5 -12.81 -13.23 -24.95
C GLY A 5 -13.24 -12.77 -23.58
N LYS A 6 -13.67 -13.64 -22.67
CA LYS A 6 -13.81 -13.25 -21.25
C LYS A 6 -12.71 -13.91 -20.44
N ALA A 7 -11.58 -13.21 -20.31
CA ALA A 7 -10.63 -13.56 -19.28
C ALA A 7 -11.32 -13.40 -17.93
N GLU A 8 -11.21 -14.40 -17.08
CA GLU A 8 -11.66 -14.26 -15.70
C GLU A 8 -10.92 -13.10 -15.04
N ALA A 9 -11.63 -12.35 -14.20
CA ALA A 9 -11.03 -11.30 -13.41
C ALA A 9 -9.93 -11.87 -12.53
N ALA A 10 -8.78 -11.20 -12.48
CA ALA A 10 -7.72 -11.55 -11.53
C ALA A 10 -8.21 -11.26 -10.12
N LYS A 11 -8.05 -12.22 -9.22
CA LYS A 11 -8.49 -12.11 -7.84
C LYS A 11 -7.41 -11.44 -7.01
N LEU A 12 -7.78 -10.34 -6.37
CA LEU A 12 -6.87 -9.49 -5.61
C LEU A 12 -7.14 -9.64 -4.10
N ALA A 13 -6.11 -10.02 -3.36
CA ALA A 13 -6.11 -9.96 -1.90
C ALA A 13 -5.32 -8.73 -1.44
N VAL A 14 -5.99 -7.83 -0.74
CA VAL A 14 -5.36 -6.66 -0.15
C VAL A 14 -5.19 -6.92 1.34
N VAL A 15 -3.94 -7.11 1.75
CA VAL A 15 -3.61 -7.26 3.18
C VAL A 15 -3.86 -5.92 3.86
N PRO A 16 -4.52 -5.89 5.02
CA PRO A 16 -4.72 -4.62 5.74
C PRO A 16 -3.40 -3.89 5.96
N LEU A 17 -3.42 -2.57 5.86
CA LEU A 17 -2.22 -1.77 6.12
C LEU A 17 -1.67 -2.08 7.50
N ALA A 18 -0.40 -2.49 7.58
CA ALA A 18 0.31 -2.62 8.85
C ALA A 18 0.67 -1.21 9.32
N ASN A 19 -0.26 -0.59 10.02
CA ASN A 19 -0.17 0.81 10.45
C ASN A 19 0.41 0.88 11.86
N HIS A 20 1.67 1.27 11.95
CA HIS A 20 2.39 1.42 13.22
C HIS A 20 2.41 2.87 13.71
N VAL A 21 1.69 3.76 13.03
CA VAL A 21 1.59 5.17 13.40
C VAL A 21 0.34 5.36 14.26
N GLU A 22 0.54 5.79 15.49
CA GLU A 22 -0.56 6.07 16.41
C GLU A 22 -1.45 7.20 15.87
N ASP A 23 -2.73 7.11 16.17
CA ASP A 23 -3.76 8.11 15.84
C ASP A 23 -3.88 8.46 14.35
N ASN A 24 -3.45 7.56 13.46
CA ASN A 24 -3.59 7.77 12.02
C ASN A 24 -4.44 6.69 11.36
N THR A 25 -5.74 6.74 11.55
CA THR A 25 -6.70 5.83 10.89
C THR A 25 -6.91 6.17 9.42
N THR A 26 -6.62 7.41 9.04
CA THR A 26 -6.78 7.89 7.66
C THR A 26 -5.86 7.16 6.68
N ALA A 27 -4.67 6.76 7.12
CA ALA A 27 -3.71 6.05 6.28
C ALA A 27 -4.28 4.74 5.72
N SER A 28 -5.00 3.97 6.53
CA SER A 28 -5.62 2.72 6.08
C SER A 28 -6.69 2.96 5.01
N MET A 29 -7.47 4.02 5.16
CA MET A 29 -8.47 4.42 4.16
C MET A 29 -7.81 4.83 2.84
N ILE A 30 -6.76 5.64 2.91
CA ILE A 30 -6.01 6.10 1.73
C ILE A 30 -5.43 4.90 0.98
N TYR A 31 -4.81 3.98 1.70
CA TYR A 31 -4.24 2.76 1.14
C TYR A 31 -5.30 1.97 0.35
N MET A 32 -6.45 1.72 0.96
CA MET A 32 -7.54 0.99 0.30
C MET A 32 -8.10 1.73 -0.90
N GLU A 33 -8.35 3.03 -0.78
CA GLU A 33 -8.89 3.84 -1.88
C GLU A 33 -7.96 3.87 -3.09
N GLU A 34 -6.66 4.04 -2.87
CA GLU A 34 -5.69 4.06 -3.97
C GLU A 34 -5.61 2.71 -4.68
N ILE A 35 -5.70 1.61 -3.93
CA ILE A 35 -5.74 0.26 -4.52
C ILE A 35 -7.00 0.05 -5.34
N MET A 36 -8.17 0.43 -4.81
CA MET A 36 -9.45 0.30 -5.50
C MET A 36 -9.50 1.15 -6.76
N ASP A 37 -8.86 2.30 -6.78
CA ASP A 37 -8.77 3.16 -7.97
C ASP A 37 -7.85 2.58 -9.03
N THR A 38 -6.86 1.80 -8.65
CA THR A 38 -5.87 1.21 -9.57
C THR A 38 -6.33 -0.15 -10.11
N PHE A 39 -6.92 -0.97 -9.26
CA PHE A 39 -7.34 -2.33 -9.59
C PHE A 39 -8.87 -2.42 -9.61
N LYS A 40 -9.45 -2.07 -10.75
CA LYS A 40 -10.90 -1.95 -10.89
C LYS A 40 -11.55 -3.19 -11.50
N PHE A 41 -12.78 -3.45 -11.07
CA PHE A 41 -13.65 -4.42 -11.72
C PHE A 41 -14.02 -3.88 -13.13
N PRO A 42 -14.16 -4.73 -14.17
CA PRO A 42 -14.15 -6.20 -14.13
C PRO A 42 -12.78 -6.86 -14.31
N GLU A 43 -11.72 -6.11 -14.58
CA GLU A 43 -10.38 -6.67 -14.78
C GLU A 43 -9.85 -7.33 -13.51
N PHE A 44 -10.16 -6.73 -12.37
CA PHE A 44 -9.77 -7.22 -11.04
C PHE A 44 -11.00 -7.40 -10.18
N ASP A 45 -10.98 -8.45 -9.36
CA ASP A 45 -12.04 -8.74 -8.41
C ASP A 45 -11.43 -8.88 -7.02
N MET A 46 -11.87 -8.04 -6.09
CA MET A 46 -11.33 -8.04 -4.74
C MET A 46 -11.91 -9.17 -3.91
N ILE A 47 -11.04 -9.92 -3.26
CA ILE A 47 -11.43 -10.94 -2.30
C ILE A 47 -11.97 -10.25 -1.05
N ALA A 48 -13.02 -10.83 -0.48
CA ALA A 48 -13.67 -10.29 0.71
C ALA A 48 -12.68 -10.12 1.86
N GLU A 49 -12.83 -9.03 2.58
CA GLU A 49 -11.91 -8.62 3.64
C GLU A 49 -11.75 -9.71 4.72
N ASP A 50 -12.85 -10.34 5.14
CA ASP A 50 -12.83 -11.41 6.14
C ASP A 50 -12.01 -12.63 5.70
N VAL A 51 -12.07 -12.97 4.41
CA VAL A 51 -11.29 -14.07 3.82
C VAL A 51 -9.81 -13.74 3.85
N VAL A 52 -9.45 -12.51 3.49
CA VAL A 52 -8.07 -12.04 3.52
C VAL A 52 -7.53 -12.00 4.94
N ASP A 53 -8.29 -11.44 5.87
CA ASP A 53 -7.91 -11.34 7.28
C ASP A 53 -7.64 -12.70 7.89
N LYS A 54 -8.47 -13.69 7.57
CA LYS A 54 -8.27 -15.06 8.02
C LYS A 54 -7.00 -15.68 7.44
N ALA A 55 -6.73 -15.43 6.16
CA ALA A 55 -5.53 -15.93 5.49
C ALA A 55 -4.25 -15.29 6.05
N VAL A 56 -4.29 -14.00 6.33
CA VAL A 56 -3.15 -13.27 6.89
C VAL A 56 -2.80 -13.76 8.30
N GLY A 57 -3.79 -13.87 9.16
CA GLY A 57 -3.58 -14.16 10.57
C GLY A 57 -2.97 -12.96 11.30
N SER A 58 -3.24 -12.85 12.61
CA SER A 58 -2.84 -11.67 13.39
C SER A 58 -1.33 -11.46 13.52
N ARG A 59 -0.51 -12.50 13.30
CA ARG A 59 0.94 -12.43 13.48
C ARG A 59 1.73 -12.08 12.23
N ASN A 60 1.09 -12.09 11.06
CA ASN A 60 1.78 -12.05 9.77
C ASN A 60 1.47 -10.81 8.93
N ILE A 61 0.81 -9.82 9.52
CA ILE A 61 0.42 -8.60 8.81
C ILE A 61 1.63 -7.79 8.31
N SER A 62 2.76 -7.88 9.00
CA SER A 62 4.00 -7.19 8.64
C SER A 62 5.05 -8.13 8.02
N ASP A 63 4.67 -9.36 7.70
CA ASP A 63 5.57 -10.30 7.03
C ASP A 63 5.40 -10.18 5.52
N PHE A 64 6.32 -9.49 4.89
CA PHE A 64 6.32 -9.21 3.45
C PHE A 64 7.19 -10.18 2.65
N SER A 65 7.59 -11.30 3.25
CA SER A 65 8.35 -12.34 2.56
C SER A 65 7.52 -12.97 1.43
N LYS A 66 8.20 -13.42 0.39
CA LYS A 66 7.58 -14.11 -0.73
C LYS A 66 6.78 -15.33 -0.26
N ALA A 67 7.35 -16.10 0.68
CA ALA A 67 6.70 -17.29 1.22
C ALA A 67 5.37 -16.97 1.92
N ASN A 68 5.33 -15.87 2.69
CA ASN A 68 4.10 -15.46 3.35
C ASN A 68 3.05 -14.95 2.36
N LEU A 69 3.45 -14.17 1.36
CA LEU A 69 2.52 -13.69 0.33
C LEU A 69 1.97 -14.86 -0.52
N GLU A 70 2.81 -15.85 -0.83
CA GLU A 70 2.36 -17.07 -1.53
C GLU A 70 1.35 -17.86 -0.68
N ARG A 71 1.59 -17.95 0.62
CA ARG A 71 0.67 -18.59 1.56
C ARG A 71 -0.67 -17.86 1.60
N ILE A 72 -0.65 -16.55 1.70
CA ILE A 72 -1.87 -15.71 1.68
C ILE A 72 -2.64 -15.92 0.37
N ALA A 73 -1.94 -15.91 -0.76
CA ALA A 73 -2.55 -16.15 -2.06
C ALA A 73 -3.24 -17.53 -2.12
N ARG A 74 -2.57 -18.56 -1.64
CA ARG A 74 -3.10 -19.91 -1.62
C ARG A 74 -4.33 -20.04 -0.72
N GLU A 75 -4.26 -19.51 0.49
CA GLU A 75 -5.33 -19.63 1.49
C GLU A 75 -6.55 -18.77 1.18
N SER A 76 -6.34 -17.60 0.55
CA SER A 76 -7.43 -16.71 0.16
C SER A 76 -7.99 -16.98 -1.22
N GLY A 77 -7.28 -17.75 -2.05
CA GLY A 77 -7.64 -17.98 -3.45
C GLY A 77 -7.25 -16.81 -4.36
N ALA A 78 -6.34 -15.96 -3.94
CA ALA A 78 -5.92 -14.79 -4.71
C ALA A 78 -4.90 -15.14 -5.79
N ASP A 79 -4.95 -14.38 -6.88
CA ASP A 79 -3.91 -14.36 -7.92
C ASP A 79 -2.86 -13.30 -7.62
N ILE A 80 -3.28 -12.20 -7.02
CA ILE A 80 -2.43 -11.07 -6.67
C ILE A 80 -2.59 -10.76 -5.18
N VAL A 81 -1.47 -10.50 -4.50
CA VAL A 81 -1.46 -10.06 -3.10
C VAL A 81 -0.71 -8.74 -3.01
N ILE A 82 -1.34 -7.75 -2.37
CA ILE A 82 -0.72 -6.47 -2.07
C ILE A 82 -0.67 -6.29 -0.56
N ALA A 83 0.49 -5.88 -0.06
CA ALA A 83 0.71 -5.62 1.35
C ALA A 83 1.58 -4.38 1.52
N MET A 84 1.34 -3.64 2.58
CA MET A 84 2.10 -2.42 2.86
C MET A 84 2.13 -2.15 4.36
N SER A 85 3.20 -1.53 4.82
CA SER A 85 3.28 -0.97 6.16
C SER A 85 3.49 0.54 6.12
N LEU A 86 3.06 1.20 7.16
CA LEU A 86 3.41 2.58 7.46
C LEU A 86 4.02 2.58 8.85
N ASP A 87 5.35 2.73 8.91
CA ASP A 87 6.10 2.61 10.16
C ASP A 87 6.31 3.96 10.82
N LYS A 88 6.42 5.02 10.01
CA LYS A 88 6.64 6.38 10.47
C LYS A 88 5.95 7.37 9.54
N LEU A 89 5.28 8.35 10.12
CA LEU A 89 4.70 9.49 9.40
C LEU A 89 4.65 10.68 10.35
N ASP A 90 5.77 11.37 10.46
CA ASP A 90 5.95 12.49 11.39
C ASP A 90 6.31 13.75 10.65
N ASP A 91 5.84 14.88 11.17
CA ASP A 91 6.32 16.19 10.76
C ASP A 91 6.96 16.91 11.96
N LYS A 92 7.96 17.69 11.67
CA LYS A 92 8.70 18.45 12.67
C LYS A 92 9.04 19.83 12.13
N ALA A 93 8.74 20.86 12.93
CA ALA A 93 9.19 22.21 12.66
C ALA A 93 10.67 22.33 13.03
N LEU A 94 11.47 22.85 12.11
CA LEU A 94 12.90 23.07 12.32
C LEU A 94 13.13 24.52 12.71
N PHE A 95 13.58 24.75 13.95
CA PHE A 95 13.94 26.05 14.51
C PHE A 95 15.30 25.97 15.21
N PRO A 96 16.07 27.03 15.25
CA PRO A 96 15.89 28.29 14.51
C PRO A 96 16.44 28.17 13.10
N ARG A 97 15.63 28.57 12.11
CA ARG A 97 16.07 28.75 10.74
C ARG A 97 15.59 30.08 10.24
N ARG A 98 16.28 30.59 9.22
CA ARG A 98 15.96 31.89 8.63
C ARG A 98 14.52 31.94 8.13
N GLU A 99 14.03 30.79 7.61
CA GLU A 99 12.64 30.60 7.27
C GLU A 99 12.13 29.36 8.01
N PRO A 100 10.90 29.42 8.57
CA PRO A 100 10.30 28.24 9.21
C PRO A 100 10.17 27.10 8.20
N THR A 101 10.70 25.94 8.57
CA THR A 101 10.72 24.76 7.71
C THR A 101 10.02 23.60 8.41
N LEU A 102 9.16 22.91 7.70
CA LEU A 102 8.61 21.63 8.14
C LEU A 102 9.38 20.49 7.50
N LYS A 103 9.78 19.54 8.32
CA LYS A 103 10.40 18.30 7.86
C LYS A 103 9.41 17.15 8.02
N LEU A 104 9.18 16.41 6.94
CA LEU A 104 8.40 15.17 6.95
C LEU A 104 9.34 13.98 6.96
N ASP A 105 9.08 13.04 7.88
CA ASP A 105 9.70 11.72 7.89
C ASP A 105 8.61 10.67 7.66
N MET A 106 8.74 9.88 6.61
CA MET A 106 7.81 8.80 6.29
C MET A 106 8.59 7.55 5.92
N SER A 107 8.20 6.41 6.49
CA SER A 107 8.85 5.15 6.19
C SER A 107 7.90 3.98 6.31
N GLY A 108 8.24 2.89 5.63
CA GLY A 108 7.49 1.65 5.64
C GLY A 108 8.03 0.66 4.63
N GLU A 109 7.19 -0.30 4.28
CA GLU A 109 7.53 -1.33 3.31
C GLU A 109 6.32 -1.61 2.42
N PHE A 110 6.56 -1.88 1.14
CA PHE A 110 5.54 -2.26 0.17
C PHE A 110 5.90 -3.60 -0.44
N ALA A 111 4.90 -4.47 -0.59
CA ALA A 111 5.10 -5.79 -1.19
C ALA A 111 3.97 -6.13 -2.16
N PHE A 112 4.32 -6.84 -3.22
CA PHE A 112 3.41 -7.26 -4.26
C PHE A 112 3.81 -8.65 -4.74
N LEU A 113 2.81 -9.51 -4.90
CA LEU A 113 3.01 -10.82 -5.51
C LEU A 113 1.93 -11.04 -6.57
N ASN A 114 2.32 -11.42 -7.77
CA ASN A 114 1.43 -12.00 -8.77
C ASN A 114 1.78 -13.48 -8.91
N LYS A 115 0.94 -14.33 -8.35
CA LYS A 115 1.13 -15.78 -8.34
C LYS A 115 1.13 -16.37 -9.75
N VAL A 116 0.33 -15.81 -10.66
CA VAL A 116 0.19 -16.30 -12.03
C VAL A 116 1.45 -16.07 -12.85
N THR A 117 2.04 -14.88 -12.73
CA THR A 117 3.26 -14.53 -13.46
C THR A 117 4.54 -14.85 -12.70
N GLY A 118 4.43 -15.15 -11.40
CA GLY A 118 5.55 -15.39 -10.52
C GLY A 118 6.29 -14.11 -10.12
N ARG A 119 5.75 -12.94 -10.42
CA ARG A 119 6.38 -11.66 -10.09
C ARG A 119 6.21 -11.33 -8.62
N TYR A 120 7.32 -11.12 -7.96
CA TYR A 120 7.38 -10.68 -6.58
C TYR A 120 8.19 -9.38 -6.49
N TYR A 121 7.63 -8.39 -5.81
CA TYR A 121 8.27 -7.10 -5.61
C TYR A 121 8.13 -6.70 -4.14
N VAL A 122 9.24 -6.33 -3.53
CA VAL A 122 9.24 -5.81 -2.16
C VAL A 122 10.24 -4.68 -2.07
N LYS A 123 9.84 -3.60 -1.41
CA LYS A 123 10.74 -2.48 -1.21
C LYS A 123 10.40 -1.72 0.05
N LYS A 124 11.44 -1.41 0.83
CA LYS A 124 11.36 -0.45 1.93
C LYS A 124 11.43 0.95 1.37
N TYR A 125 10.63 1.84 1.91
CA TYR A 125 10.65 3.25 1.54
C TYR A 125 10.98 4.12 2.75
N SER A 126 11.67 5.20 2.48
CA SER A 126 12.01 6.20 3.48
C SER A 126 12.10 7.53 2.76
N ASP A 127 11.17 8.42 3.03
CA ASP A 127 11.12 9.74 2.42
C ASP A 127 11.31 10.81 3.47
N ASP A 128 12.31 11.66 3.24
CA ASP A 128 12.54 12.87 4.01
C ASP A 128 12.25 14.07 3.09
N MET A 129 11.34 14.92 3.53
CA MET A 129 10.95 16.09 2.75
C MET A 129 10.97 17.33 3.64
N GLU A 130 11.51 18.43 3.11
CA GLU A 130 11.48 19.73 3.78
C GLU A 130 10.62 20.73 2.99
N ILE A 131 9.75 21.45 3.68
CA ILE A 131 8.89 22.48 3.09
C ILE A 131 9.16 23.79 3.78
N GLU A 132 9.59 24.81 3.02
CA GLU A 132 9.94 26.12 3.55
C GLU A 132 8.73 27.03 3.74
N GLU A 133 7.72 26.94 2.89
CA GLU A 133 6.52 27.78 2.95
C GLU A 133 5.42 27.15 3.81
N ILE A 134 5.65 27.02 5.11
CA ILE A 134 4.73 26.30 5.99
C ILE A 134 3.36 26.96 6.14
N LEU A 135 3.24 28.25 5.84
CA LEU A 135 1.96 28.97 5.90
C LEU A 135 0.99 28.55 4.79
N THR A 136 1.51 27.95 3.71
CA THR A 136 0.71 27.46 2.59
C THR A 136 0.44 25.95 2.70
N VAL A 137 1.02 25.29 3.68
CA VAL A 137 0.85 23.84 3.87
C VAL A 137 -0.52 23.55 4.47
N ARG A 138 -1.28 22.67 3.82
CA ARG A 138 -2.57 22.21 4.31
C ARG A 138 -2.39 21.26 5.47
N SER A 139 -3.38 21.21 6.36
CA SER A 139 -3.34 20.32 7.53
C SER A 139 -3.27 18.84 7.18
N ASP A 140 -3.71 18.46 5.97
CA ASP A 140 -3.73 17.08 5.47
C ASP A 140 -2.52 16.71 4.59
N TRP A 141 -1.48 17.54 4.55
CA TRP A 141 -0.35 17.33 3.64
C TRP A 141 0.40 16.01 3.86
N LYS A 142 0.48 15.54 5.11
CA LYS A 142 1.09 14.24 5.40
C LYS A 142 0.32 13.10 4.75
N SER A 143 -0.99 13.16 4.83
CA SER A 143 -1.87 12.15 4.20
C SER A 143 -1.75 12.19 2.68
N GLU A 144 -1.63 13.38 2.08
CA GLU A 144 -1.41 13.52 0.64
C GLU A 144 -0.07 12.94 0.21
N GLU A 145 0.99 13.13 0.99
CA GLU A 145 2.30 12.56 0.69
C GLU A 145 2.28 11.03 0.80
N PHE A 146 1.57 10.49 1.78
CA PHE A 146 1.37 9.04 1.86
C PHE A 146 0.60 8.51 0.65
N ALA A 147 -0.47 9.18 0.23
CA ALA A 147 -1.24 8.81 -0.95
C ALA A 147 -0.37 8.79 -2.21
N LYS A 148 0.50 9.77 -2.38
CA LYS A 148 1.45 9.82 -3.51
C LYS A 148 2.41 8.64 -3.49
N THR A 149 2.88 8.24 -2.31
CA THR A 149 3.76 7.09 -2.14
C THR A 149 3.04 5.79 -2.53
N VAL A 150 1.81 5.59 -2.06
CA VAL A 150 1.00 4.43 -2.44
C VAL A 150 0.81 4.37 -3.95
N ARG A 151 0.38 5.47 -4.56
CA ARG A 151 0.20 5.55 -6.02
C ARG A 151 1.47 5.22 -6.79
N SER A 152 2.60 5.70 -6.32
CA SER A 152 3.90 5.45 -6.96
C SER A 152 4.22 3.96 -7.00
N TYR A 153 4.00 3.24 -5.90
CA TYR A 153 4.22 1.79 -5.85
C TYR A 153 3.19 1.03 -6.69
N LEU A 154 1.93 1.41 -6.63
CA LEU A 154 0.89 0.78 -7.45
C LEU A 154 1.17 0.94 -8.94
N LYS A 155 1.65 2.11 -9.35
CA LYS A 155 2.05 2.35 -10.74
C LYS A 155 3.19 1.44 -11.17
N LYS A 156 4.17 1.21 -10.31
CA LYS A 156 5.27 0.28 -10.60
C LYS A 156 4.77 -1.15 -10.78
N VAL A 157 3.93 -1.63 -9.89
CA VAL A 157 3.50 -3.03 -9.92
C VAL A 157 2.43 -3.31 -10.96
N THR A 158 1.70 -2.31 -11.44
CA THR A 158 0.78 -2.49 -12.57
C THR A 158 1.49 -2.95 -13.84
N GLN A 159 2.80 -2.76 -13.92
CA GLN A 159 3.61 -3.30 -15.01
C GLN A 159 3.84 -4.81 -14.90
N PHE A 160 3.51 -5.40 -13.77
CA PHE A 160 3.72 -6.82 -13.47
C PHE A 160 2.42 -7.64 -13.51
N LYS A 161 1.39 -7.09 -14.09
CA LYS A 161 0.10 -7.78 -14.25
C LYS A 161 0.21 -8.96 -15.21
#